data_d801166c3b66c851347cefbbacf78a22
#
_entry.id   d801166c3b66c851347cefbbacf78a22
#
_cell.length_a   1.000
_cell.length_b   1.000
_cell.length_c   1.000
_cell.angle_alpha   90.00
_cell.angle_beta   90.00
_cell.angle_gamma   90.00
#
_symmetry.space_group_name_H-M   'P 1'
#
loop_
_entity.id
_entity.type
_entity.pdbx_description
1 polymer ?
#
loop_
_entity_poly.entity_id
_entity_poly.type
_entity_poly.pdbx_seq_one_letter_code
_entity_poly.pdbx_strand_id
1 'polypeptide(L)'
;MANLLLHQGAQLVDREELWRVETPPATPSWQPISHGHLLHTVHQQLQQAHYAVTSESHGLSRDTQRYFGLLEVRGRNPTRDFRTVVGIRNAHDKSFPAGLCLGTCVLVCDNLSFSGELTLARRHTRHILRDLVGLVRDAICKFQNLREQQEARIGHYKARTIRDRTAHDVIVQAIDQRIVPVTTLPVVLREWRLVRLHAATRI
;
A
#
# COMPACT_ATOMS: atom_id res chain seq x y z
N MET A 1 10.77 0.91 -7.93
CA MET A 1 9.67 0.05 -8.39
C MET A 1 9.12 -0.68 -7.18
N ALA A 2 7.80 -0.71 -7.03
CA ALA A 2 7.18 -1.53 -6.01
C ALA A 2 7.29 -3.01 -6.45
N ASN A 3 7.85 -3.86 -5.62
CA ASN A 3 8.06 -5.28 -5.96
C ASN A 3 7.02 -6.13 -5.24
N LEU A 4 6.22 -6.84 -6.02
CA LEU A 4 5.35 -7.89 -5.52
C LEU A 4 6.21 -9.09 -5.09
N LEU A 5 5.97 -9.61 -3.89
CA LEU A 5 6.74 -10.72 -3.33
C LEU A 5 6.02 -12.05 -3.61
N LEU A 6 6.57 -12.85 -4.51
CA LEU A 6 6.01 -14.13 -4.93
C LEU A 6 6.96 -15.28 -4.55
N HIS A 7 6.80 -15.82 -3.34
CA HIS A 7 7.68 -16.86 -2.76
C HIS A 7 7.05 -18.25 -2.72
N GLN A 8 5.73 -18.35 -2.89
CA GLN A 8 4.95 -19.59 -2.79
C GLN A 8 4.55 -20.17 -4.15
N GLY A 9 5.22 -19.71 -5.22
CA GLY A 9 5.05 -20.22 -6.57
C GLY A 9 3.99 -19.52 -7.40
N ALA A 10 3.47 -18.38 -6.98
CA ALA A 10 2.72 -17.50 -7.85
C ALA A 10 3.66 -16.93 -8.94
N GLN A 11 3.10 -16.62 -10.11
CA GLN A 11 3.82 -16.13 -11.27
C GLN A 11 3.40 -14.70 -11.59
N LEU A 12 4.35 -13.89 -12.05
CA LEU A 12 4.04 -12.58 -12.61
C LEU A 12 3.25 -12.75 -13.91
N VAL A 13 2.22 -11.94 -14.07
CA VAL A 13 1.33 -11.96 -15.21
C VAL A 13 1.02 -10.53 -15.67
N ASP A 14 0.63 -10.39 -16.93
CA ASP A 14 0.14 -9.15 -17.47
C ASP A 14 -1.33 -8.88 -17.07
N ARG A 15 -1.75 -7.63 -17.16
CA ARG A 15 -3.12 -7.21 -16.84
C ARG A 15 -4.17 -7.98 -17.64
N GLU A 16 -3.89 -8.26 -18.90
CA GLU A 16 -4.78 -8.96 -19.84
C GLU A 16 -5.06 -10.39 -19.39
N GLU A 17 -4.10 -11.04 -18.76
CA GLU A 17 -4.27 -12.41 -18.25
C GLU A 17 -5.30 -12.49 -17.13
N LEU A 18 -5.44 -11.41 -16.32
CA LEU A 18 -6.44 -11.35 -15.25
C LEU A 18 -7.88 -11.43 -15.78
N TRP A 19 -8.11 -10.95 -17.00
CA TRP A 19 -9.42 -11.02 -17.66
C TRP A 19 -9.70 -12.39 -18.28
N ARG A 20 -8.66 -13.17 -18.58
CA ARG A 20 -8.77 -14.53 -19.14
C ARG A 20 -9.04 -15.59 -18.08
N VAL A 21 -8.79 -15.25 -16.80
CA VAL A 21 -9.08 -16.18 -15.69
C VAL A 21 -10.57 -16.38 -15.57
N GLU A 22 -11.00 -17.63 -15.69
CA GLU A 22 -12.40 -18.00 -15.52
C GLU A 22 -12.87 -17.70 -14.09
N THR A 23 -13.98 -17.01 -13.99
CA THR A 23 -14.60 -16.70 -12.69
C THR A 23 -15.56 -17.85 -12.35
N PRO A 24 -15.40 -18.51 -11.18
CA PRO A 24 -16.27 -19.60 -10.80
C PRO A 24 -17.74 -19.18 -10.74
N PRO A 25 -18.70 -20.09 -10.92
CA PRO A 25 -20.10 -19.80 -10.81
C PRO A 25 -20.49 -19.34 -9.39
N ALA A 26 -21.41 -18.40 -9.31
CA ALA A 26 -21.95 -17.93 -8.04
C ALA A 26 -22.77 -19.03 -7.35
N THR A 27 -22.82 -18.96 -6.02
CA THR A 27 -23.74 -19.77 -5.19
C THR A 27 -24.72 -18.84 -4.46
N PRO A 28 -25.78 -19.34 -3.83
CA PRO A 28 -26.74 -18.48 -3.11
C PRO A 28 -26.15 -17.56 -2.06
N SER A 29 -25.03 -17.94 -1.43
CA SER A 29 -24.36 -17.16 -0.38
C SER A 29 -23.02 -16.55 -0.80
N TRP A 30 -22.48 -16.91 -1.96
CA TRP A 30 -21.14 -16.53 -2.40
C TRP A 30 -21.15 -16.05 -3.85
N GLN A 31 -20.69 -14.83 -4.07
CA GLN A 31 -20.56 -14.21 -5.37
C GLN A 31 -19.10 -13.90 -5.64
N PRO A 32 -18.37 -14.64 -6.49
CA PRO A 32 -16.98 -14.35 -6.82
C PRO A 32 -16.86 -13.06 -7.61
N ILE A 33 -15.75 -12.36 -7.40
CA ILE A 33 -15.36 -11.18 -8.17
C ILE A 33 -14.28 -11.63 -9.16
N SER A 34 -14.48 -11.38 -10.45
CA SER A 34 -13.41 -11.55 -11.44
C SER A 34 -12.17 -10.75 -11.05
N HIS A 35 -10.97 -11.31 -11.23
CA HIS A 35 -9.71 -10.62 -10.91
C HIS A 35 -9.58 -9.32 -11.71
N GLY A 36 -9.87 -9.36 -13.01
CA GLY A 36 -9.86 -8.19 -13.89
C GLY A 36 -10.91 -7.14 -13.48
N HIS A 37 -12.12 -7.56 -13.08
CA HIS A 37 -13.16 -6.63 -12.63
C HIS A 37 -12.77 -5.90 -11.34
N LEU A 38 -12.17 -6.60 -10.37
CA LEU A 38 -11.66 -5.96 -9.15
C LEU A 38 -10.58 -4.92 -9.48
N LEU A 39 -9.58 -5.28 -10.29
CA LEU A 39 -8.53 -4.37 -10.72
C LEU A 39 -9.11 -3.15 -11.43
N HIS A 40 -10.02 -3.36 -12.38
CA HIS A 40 -10.68 -2.29 -13.13
C HIS A 40 -11.43 -1.33 -12.20
N THR A 41 -12.21 -1.86 -11.24
CA THR A 41 -12.91 -1.04 -10.25
C THR A 41 -11.95 -0.18 -9.43
N VAL A 42 -10.83 -0.75 -8.99
CA VAL A 42 -9.79 -0.01 -8.26
C VAL A 42 -9.22 1.10 -9.13
N HIS A 43 -8.87 0.82 -10.39
CA HIS A 43 -8.36 1.84 -11.32
C HIS A 43 -9.36 2.99 -11.54
N GLN A 44 -10.63 2.67 -11.77
CA GLN A 44 -11.68 3.69 -11.94
C GLN A 44 -11.80 4.59 -10.71
N GLN A 45 -11.84 4.00 -9.52
CA GLN A 45 -11.98 4.77 -8.28
C GLN A 45 -10.72 5.60 -7.96
N LEU A 46 -9.51 5.09 -8.26
CA LEU A 46 -8.27 5.86 -8.16
C LEU A 46 -8.29 7.06 -9.13
N GLN A 47 -8.70 6.85 -10.37
CA GLN A 47 -8.81 7.93 -11.37
C GLN A 47 -9.82 9.00 -10.95
N GLN A 48 -10.99 8.61 -10.45
CA GLN A 48 -12.01 9.54 -9.92
C GLN A 48 -11.48 10.34 -8.73
N ALA A 49 -10.64 9.73 -7.90
CA ALA A 49 -9.95 10.38 -6.79
C ALA A 49 -8.68 11.15 -7.22
N HIS A 50 -8.45 11.30 -8.52
CA HIS A 50 -7.32 12.01 -9.12
C HIS A 50 -5.94 11.39 -8.83
N TYR A 51 -5.89 10.08 -8.67
CA TYR A 51 -4.66 9.32 -8.67
C TYR A 51 -4.38 8.75 -10.06
N ALA A 52 -3.15 8.93 -10.53
CA ALA A 52 -2.64 8.25 -11.72
C ALA A 52 -1.81 7.03 -11.30
N VAL A 53 -2.07 5.87 -11.88
CA VAL A 53 -1.23 4.68 -11.72
C VAL A 53 0.03 4.88 -12.56
N THR A 54 1.19 4.82 -11.92
CA THR A 54 2.50 5.05 -12.56
C THR A 54 3.26 3.74 -12.82
N SER A 55 2.96 2.71 -12.06
CA SER A 55 3.52 1.36 -12.22
C SER A 55 2.56 0.36 -11.63
N GLU A 56 2.49 -0.83 -12.20
CA GLU A 56 1.71 -1.94 -11.67
C GLU A 56 2.44 -3.27 -11.85
N SER A 57 2.16 -4.20 -10.95
CA SER A 57 2.66 -5.57 -10.99
C SER A 57 1.54 -6.51 -10.55
N HIS A 58 1.35 -7.59 -11.28
CA HIS A 58 0.30 -8.56 -11.02
C HIS A 58 0.89 -9.96 -10.90
N GLY A 59 0.31 -10.77 -10.01
CA GLY A 59 0.68 -12.15 -9.84
C GLY A 59 -0.54 -13.04 -9.68
N LEU A 60 -0.47 -14.22 -10.25
CA LEU A 60 -1.46 -15.29 -10.11
C LEU A 60 -0.82 -16.52 -9.48
N SER A 61 -1.54 -17.21 -8.60
CA SER A 61 -1.16 -18.57 -8.19
C SER A 61 -1.15 -19.52 -9.41
N ARG A 62 -0.43 -20.64 -9.31
CA ARG A 62 -0.31 -21.60 -10.43
C ARG A 62 -1.66 -22.12 -10.96
N ASP A 63 -2.64 -22.26 -10.07
CA ASP A 63 -4.01 -22.65 -10.38
C ASP A 63 -4.91 -21.48 -10.79
N THR A 64 -4.34 -20.27 -10.91
CA THR A 64 -5.02 -19.00 -11.24
C THR A 64 -6.12 -18.58 -10.27
N GLN A 65 -6.32 -19.30 -9.16
CA GLN A 65 -7.41 -19.03 -8.21
C GLN A 65 -7.15 -17.83 -7.32
N ARG A 66 -5.88 -17.40 -7.15
CA ARG A 66 -5.48 -16.33 -6.26
C ARG A 66 -4.74 -15.24 -7.02
N TYR A 67 -5.20 -14.02 -6.86
CA TYR A 67 -4.63 -12.82 -7.46
C TYR A 67 -4.00 -11.92 -6.41
N PHE A 68 -2.84 -11.38 -6.74
CA PHE A 68 -2.07 -10.41 -5.98
C PHE A 68 -1.66 -9.27 -6.90
N GLY A 69 -1.97 -8.04 -6.52
CA GLY A 69 -1.64 -6.85 -7.30
C GLY A 69 -0.95 -5.79 -6.46
N LEU A 70 -0.06 -5.03 -7.09
CA LEU A 70 0.62 -3.90 -6.48
C LEU A 70 0.63 -2.75 -7.48
N LEU A 71 0.04 -1.61 -7.12
CA LEU A 71 -0.02 -0.41 -7.92
C LEU A 71 0.75 0.71 -7.24
N GLU A 72 1.66 1.35 -7.95
CA GLU A 72 2.26 2.61 -7.52
C GLU A 72 1.41 3.75 -8.09
N VAL A 73 0.97 4.67 -7.23
CA VAL A 73 0.06 5.74 -7.64
C VAL A 73 0.60 7.11 -7.27
N ARG A 74 0.25 8.11 -8.09
CA ARG A 74 0.62 9.51 -7.90
C ARG A 74 -0.64 10.36 -7.84
N GLY A 75 -0.82 11.13 -6.76
CA GLY A 75 -1.89 12.12 -6.61
C GLY A 75 -1.57 13.44 -7.30
N ARG A 76 -2.51 14.41 -7.24
CA ARG A 76 -2.37 15.75 -7.82
C ARG A 76 -1.15 16.52 -7.31
N ASN A 77 -0.87 16.42 -6.01
CA ASN A 77 0.26 17.07 -5.36
C ASN A 77 1.25 15.98 -4.89
N PRO A 78 2.12 15.48 -5.78
CA PRO A 78 3.04 14.42 -5.40
C PRO A 78 4.10 14.97 -4.45
N THR A 79 4.19 14.42 -3.26
CA THR A 79 5.34 14.65 -2.39
C THR A 79 6.55 13.88 -2.92
N ARG A 80 7.75 14.45 -2.71
CA ARG A 80 9.01 13.75 -3.01
C ARG A 80 9.44 12.82 -1.88
N ASP A 81 8.80 12.91 -0.72
CA ASP A 81 9.23 12.25 0.50
C ASP A 81 8.86 10.77 0.53
N PHE A 82 7.75 10.40 -0.12
CA PHE A 82 7.27 9.01 -0.14
C PHE A 82 6.38 8.73 -1.35
N ARG A 83 6.28 7.45 -1.69
CA ARG A 83 5.40 6.95 -2.74
C ARG A 83 4.10 6.44 -2.14
N THR A 84 3.04 6.51 -2.89
CA THR A 84 1.77 5.88 -2.53
C THR A 84 1.64 4.56 -3.26
N VAL A 85 1.32 3.52 -2.52
CA VAL A 85 1.19 2.16 -3.05
C VAL A 85 -0.18 1.60 -2.67
N VAL A 86 -0.81 0.90 -3.61
CA VAL A 86 -2.08 0.19 -3.42
C VAL A 86 -1.83 -1.29 -3.68
N GLY A 87 -2.03 -2.10 -2.65
CA GLY A 87 -2.02 -3.56 -2.75
C GLY A 87 -3.44 -4.07 -2.98
N ILE A 88 -3.57 -5.10 -3.82
CA ILE A 88 -4.84 -5.75 -4.16
C ILE A 88 -4.68 -7.25 -3.95
N ARG A 89 -5.70 -7.93 -3.44
CA ARG A 89 -5.78 -9.39 -3.46
C ARG A 89 -7.19 -9.87 -3.71
N ASN A 90 -7.33 -11.01 -4.35
CA ASN A 90 -8.60 -11.67 -4.61
C ASN A 90 -8.43 -13.20 -4.68
N ALA A 91 -9.43 -13.96 -4.21
CA ALA A 91 -9.36 -15.41 -4.21
C ALA A 91 -10.68 -16.04 -4.67
N HIS A 92 -10.60 -16.89 -5.69
CA HIS A 92 -11.72 -17.69 -6.19
C HIS A 92 -11.90 -19.00 -5.42
N ASP A 93 -10.83 -19.48 -4.74
CA ASP A 93 -10.83 -20.67 -3.89
C ASP A 93 -11.33 -20.42 -2.45
N LYS A 94 -11.81 -19.22 -2.15
CA LYS A 94 -12.30 -18.77 -0.82
C LYS A 94 -11.23 -18.74 0.29
N SER A 95 -9.94 -18.89 -0.04
CA SER A 95 -8.85 -18.92 0.93
C SER A 95 -8.72 -17.61 1.71
N PHE A 96 -9.05 -16.48 1.07
CA PHE A 96 -9.08 -15.16 1.71
C PHE A 96 -10.11 -14.22 1.04
N PRO A 97 -10.53 -13.16 1.73
CA PRO A 97 -11.44 -12.17 1.17
C PRO A 97 -10.76 -11.31 0.11
N ALA A 98 -11.54 -10.74 -0.82
CA ALA A 98 -11.08 -9.62 -1.62
C ALA A 98 -10.56 -8.50 -0.72
N GLY A 99 -9.43 -7.90 -1.06
CA GLY A 99 -8.80 -6.92 -0.19
C GLY A 99 -8.06 -5.83 -0.94
N LEU A 100 -8.02 -4.67 -0.30
CA LEU A 100 -7.20 -3.51 -0.66
C LEU A 100 -6.37 -3.11 0.55
N CYS A 101 -5.11 -2.78 0.34
CA CYS A 101 -4.30 -2.09 1.33
C CYS A 101 -3.64 -0.88 0.66
N LEU A 102 -3.63 0.24 1.36
CA LEU A 102 -3.10 1.51 0.87
C LEU A 102 -2.09 2.05 1.87
N GLY A 103 -1.03 2.65 1.38
CA GLY A 103 0.00 3.21 2.25
C GLY A 103 1.23 3.69 1.50
N THR A 104 2.22 4.13 2.25
CA THR A 104 3.57 4.45 1.76
C THR A 104 4.47 3.22 1.76
N CYS A 105 4.17 2.27 2.63
CA CYS A 105 4.81 0.96 2.71
C CYS A 105 3.73 -0.11 2.75
N VAL A 106 3.52 -0.81 1.65
CA VAL A 106 2.50 -1.86 1.49
C VAL A 106 3.19 -3.17 1.25
N LEU A 107 2.79 -4.20 2.00
CA LEU A 107 3.25 -5.56 1.83
C LEU A 107 2.15 -6.41 1.19
N VAL A 108 2.44 -6.96 0.02
CA VAL A 108 1.60 -7.96 -0.66
C VAL A 108 2.48 -9.15 -1.01
N CYS A 109 2.14 -10.30 -0.49
CA CYS A 109 2.90 -11.53 -0.72
C CYS A 109 1.95 -12.71 -0.94
N ASP A 110 2.36 -13.66 -1.77
CA ASP A 110 1.61 -14.89 -2.07
C ASP A 110 1.55 -15.87 -0.89
N ASN A 111 2.33 -15.64 0.19
CA ASN A 111 2.21 -16.34 1.46
C ASN A 111 1.17 -15.72 2.41
N LEU A 112 0.20 -14.96 1.86
CA LEU A 112 -0.92 -14.32 2.55
C LEU A 112 -0.57 -13.10 3.41
N SER A 113 0.66 -12.61 3.42
CA SER A 113 0.98 -11.32 4.04
C SER A 113 0.35 -10.19 3.23
N PHE A 114 -0.50 -9.41 3.91
CA PHE A 114 -1.25 -8.32 3.29
C PHE A 114 -1.46 -7.20 4.30
N SER A 115 -0.70 -6.14 4.18
CA SER A 115 -0.73 -5.03 5.12
C SER A 115 -0.40 -3.68 4.46
N GLY A 116 -0.88 -2.62 5.07
CA GLY A 116 -0.66 -1.23 4.70
C GLY A 116 -1.18 -0.31 5.80
N GLU A 117 -1.09 1.00 5.61
CA GLU A 117 -1.61 1.99 6.57
C GLU A 117 -3.13 1.92 6.70
N LEU A 118 -3.81 1.63 5.61
CA LEU A 118 -5.23 1.32 5.56
C LEU A 118 -5.42 -0.04 4.89
N THR A 119 -6.17 -0.93 5.53
CA THR A 119 -6.52 -2.23 4.97
C THR A 119 -8.03 -2.41 4.98
N LEU A 120 -8.59 -2.75 3.82
CA LEU A 120 -9.97 -3.16 3.63
C LEU A 120 -9.99 -4.62 3.18
N ALA A 121 -10.81 -5.45 3.82
CA ALA A 121 -11.07 -6.81 3.40
C ALA A 121 -12.57 -7.10 3.40
N ARG A 122 -13.08 -7.69 2.32
CA ARG A 122 -14.50 -8.01 2.19
C ARG A 122 -14.70 -9.40 1.62
N ARG A 123 -15.45 -10.24 2.33
CA ARG A 123 -15.84 -11.56 1.84
C ARG A 123 -16.73 -11.45 0.61
N HIS A 124 -16.66 -12.42 -0.27
CA HIS A 124 -17.49 -12.56 -1.47
C HIS A 124 -18.93 -12.97 -1.09
N THR A 125 -19.70 -12.05 -0.54
CA THR A 125 -21.13 -12.28 -0.23
C THR A 125 -21.99 -12.08 -1.48
N ARG A 126 -23.24 -12.52 -1.47
CA ARG A 126 -24.17 -12.37 -2.61
C ARG A 126 -24.34 -10.93 -3.12
N HIS A 127 -24.03 -9.91 -2.30
CA HIS A 127 -24.19 -8.50 -2.66
C HIS A 127 -22.86 -7.80 -3.01
N ILE A 128 -21.74 -8.53 -3.04
CA ILE A 128 -20.42 -7.92 -3.15
C ILE A 128 -20.25 -7.08 -4.42
N LEU A 129 -20.78 -7.52 -5.56
CA LEU A 129 -20.65 -6.77 -6.83
C LEU A 129 -21.36 -5.42 -6.77
N ARG A 130 -22.52 -5.35 -6.12
CA ARG A 130 -23.25 -4.08 -5.89
C ARG A 130 -22.47 -3.15 -4.97
N ASP A 131 -21.87 -3.69 -3.92
CA ASP A 131 -21.25 -2.92 -2.85
C ASP A 131 -19.78 -2.55 -3.18
N LEU A 132 -19.15 -3.25 -4.12
CA LEU A 132 -17.70 -3.16 -4.41
C LEU A 132 -17.24 -1.73 -4.71
N VAL A 133 -17.94 -1.04 -5.61
CA VAL A 133 -17.56 0.33 -6.03
C VAL A 133 -17.58 1.28 -4.82
N GLY A 134 -18.62 1.22 -3.99
CA GLY A 134 -18.71 2.03 -2.77
C GLY A 134 -17.60 1.71 -1.78
N LEU A 135 -17.32 0.44 -1.54
CA LEU A 135 -16.26 0.00 -0.63
C LEU A 135 -14.86 0.48 -1.07
N VAL A 136 -14.55 0.37 -2.36
CA VAL A 136 -13.27 0.81 -2.92
C VAL A 136 -13.16 2.34 -2.82
N ARG A 137 -14.20 3.07 -3.20
CA ARG A 137 -14.24 4.53 -3.08
C ARG A 137 -14.03 5.00 -1.64
N ASP A 138 -14.75 4.41 -0.68
CA ASP A 138 -14.66 4.79 0.73
C ASP A 138 -13.26 4.50 1.31
N ALA A 139 -12.60 3.41 0.89
CA ALA A 139 -11.22 3.11 1.26
C ALA A 139 -10.26 4.18 0.72
N ILE A 140 -10.41 4.58 -0.55
CA ILE A 140 -9.56 5.61 -1.16
C ILE A 140 -9.78 6.97 -0.49
N CYS A 141 -11.03 7.36 -0.21
CA CYS A 141 -11.33 8.62 0.50
C CYS A 141 -10.74 8.64 1.91
N LYS A 142 -10.86 7.55 2.67
CA LYS A 142 -10.23 7.43 4.00
C LYS A 142 -8.70 7.56 3.91
N PHE A 143 -8.10 6.94 2.90
CA PHE A 143 -6.68 7.01 2.69
C PHE A 143 -6.23 8.44 2.34
N GLN A 144 -6.97 9.18 1.51
CA GLN A 144 -6.68 10.59 1.21
C GLN A 144 -6.61 11.42 2.49
N ASN A 145 -7.61 11.30 3.38
CA ASN A 145 -7.63 12.03 4.65
C ASN A 145 -6.43 11.69 5.54
N LEU A 146 -6.06 10.41 5.64
CA LEU A 146 -4.87 9.98 6.38
C LEU A 146 -3.59 10.58 5.79
N ARG A 147 -3.50 10.60 4.46
CA ARG A 147 -2.36 11.14 3.74
C ARG A 147 -2.21 12.65 3.95
N GLU A 148 -3.29 13.41 3.85
CA GLU A 148 -3.28 14.86 4.10
C GLU A 148 -2.80 15.17 5.52
N GLN A 149 -3.25 14.40 6.51
CA GLN A 149 -2.79 14.53 7.89
C GLN A 149 -1.28 14.20 8.03
N GLN A 150 -0.78 13.18 7.33
CA GLN A 150 0.64 12.84 7.33
C GLN A 150 1.48 13.93 6.66
N GLU A 151 1.06 14.45 5.51
CA GLU A 151 1.76 15.53 4.80
C GLU A 151 1.83 16.80 5.66
N ALA A 152 0.74 17.17 6.30
CA ALA A 152 0.71 18.32 7.23
C ALA A 152 1.68 18.11 8.40
N ARG A 153 1.71 16.90 8.98
CA ARG A 153 2.62 16.55 10.08
C ARG A 153 4.08 16.57 9.65
N ILE A 154 4.40 16.01 8.48
CA ILE A 154 5.76 16.03 7.92
C ILE A 154 6.18 17.47 7.61
N GLY A 155 5.30 18.29 7.03
CA GLY A 155 5.54 19.70 6.79
C GLY A 155 5.85 20.46 8.10
N HIS A 156 5.09 20.17 9.15
CA HIS A 156 5.33 20.75 10.47
C HIS A 156 6.69 20.32 11.07
N TYR A 157 7.08 19.06 10.91
CA TYR A 157 8.40 18.59 11.36
C TYR A 157 9.54 19.23 10.56
N LYS A 158 9.41 19.37 9.25
CA LYS A 158 10.42 20.01 8.39
C LYS A 158 10.61 21.50 8.72
N ALA A 159 9.56 22.19 9.14
CA ALA A 159 9.61 23.59 9.57
C ALA A 159 10.29 23.77 10.93
N ARG A 160 10.49 22.71 11.71
CA ARG A 160 11.12 22.80 13.04
C ARG A 160 12.62 22.54 12.96
N THR A 161 13.39 23.47 13.52
CA THR A 161 14.82 23.26 13.77
C THR A 161 15.00 22.74 15.20
N ILE A 162 15.71 21.65 15.38
CA ILE A 162 16.06 21.09 16.68
C ILE A 162 17.58 21.15 16.91
N ARG A 163 17.97 21.29 18.18
CA ARG A 163 19.38 21.27 18.59
C ARG A 163 19.87 19.83 18.75
N ASP A 164 21.19 19.60 18.67
CA ASP A 164 21.81 18.27 18.83
C ASP A 164 21.34 17.56 20.10
N ARG A 165 21.31 18.30 21.23
CA ARG A 165 20.87 17.74 22.51
C ARG A 165 19.45 17.16 22.40
N THR A 166 18.52 17.94 21.84
CA THR A 166 17.13 17.48 21.64
C THR A 166 17.06 16.29 20.69
N ALA A 167 17.87 16.28 19.62
CA ALA A 167 17.92 15.15 18.70
C ALA A 167 18.43 13.88 19.39
N HIS A 168 19.49 13.99 20.19
CA HIS A 168 20.01 12.88 20.97
C HIS A 168 19.00 12.36 22.00
N ASP A 169 18.29 13.26 22.72
CA ASP A 169 17.24 12.87 23.64
C ASP A 169 16.11 12.09 22.95
N VAL A 170 15.67 12.54 21.76
CA VAL A 170 14.66 11.83 20.95
C VAL A 170 15.15 10.47 20.52
N ILE A 171 16.42 10.35 20.07
CA ILE A 171 17.00 9.08 19.64
C ILE A 171 17.06 8.10 20.82
N VAL A 172 17.52 8.55 22.00
CA VAL A 172 17.55 7.72 23.21
C VAL A 172 16.15 7.25 23.58
N GLN A 173 15.16 8.16 23.62
CA GLN A 173 13.78 7.80 23.91
C GLN A 173 13.21 6.77 22.91
N ALA A 174 13.53 6.91 21.61
CA ALA A 174 13.09 5.95 20.59
C ALA A 174 13.67 4.55 20.83
N ILE A 175 14.91 4.46 21.34
CA ILE A 175 15.53 3.17 21.72
C ILE A 175 14.88 2.61 22.97
N ASP A 176 14.69 3.43 24.02
CA ASP A 176 14.07 3.01 25.28
C ASP A 176 12.64 2.48 25.06
N GLN A 177 11.89 3.11 24.17
CA GLN A 177 10.55 2.70 23.76
C GLN A 177 10.54 1.55 22.75
N ARG A 178 11.72 1.00 22.38
CA ARG A 178 11.89 -0.07 21.39
C ARG A 178 11.31 0.24 19.99
N ILE A 179 11.18 1.51 19.66
CA ILE A 179 10.79 1.97 18.32
C ILE A 179 11.95 1.74 17.34
N VAL A 180 13.18 1.97 17.82
CA VAL A 180 14.42 1.80 17.05
C VAL A 180 15.31 0.80 17.80
N PRO A 181 15.80 -0.27 17.14
CA PRO A 181 16.76 -1.20 17.77
C PRO A 181 18.07 -0.49 18.08
N VAL A 182 18.71 -0.84 19.21
CA VAL A 182 20.02 -0.30 19.63
C VAL A 182 21.09 -0.49 18.52
N THR A 183 21.03 -1.58 17.77
CA THR A 183 21.94 -1.90 16.67
C THR A 183 21.91 -0.88 15.53
N THR A 184 20.83 -0.12 15.38
CA THR A 184 20.69 0.93 14.34
C THR A 184 21.20 2.29 14.78
N LEU A 185 21.54 2.48 16.06
CA LEU A 185 22.02 3.74 16.62
C LEU A 185 23.16 4.38 15.82
N PRO A 186 24.21 3.66 15.39
CA PRO A 186 25.31 4.26 14.61
C PRO A 186 24.82 4.82 13.27
N VAL A 187 23.86 4.17 12.63
CA VAL A 187 23.28 4.60 11.35
C VAL A 187 22.46 5.88 11.57
N VAL A 188 21.57 5.90 12.56
CA VAL A 188 20.75 7.06 12.88
C VAL A 188 21.58 8.29 13.21
N LEU A 189 22.63 8.14 14.01
CA LEU A 189 23.55 9.24 14.36
C LEU A 189 24.33 9.75 13.14
N ARG A 190 24.76 8.85 12.25
CA ARG A 190 25.43 9.24 11.01
C ARG A 190 24.49 10.06 10.12
N GLU A 191 23.27 9.60 9.90
CA GLU A 191 22.28 10.31 9.08
C GLU A 191 21.95 11.69 9.67
N TRP A 192 21.76 11.79 10.98
CA TRP A 192 21.57 13.06 11.67
C TRP A 192 22.71 14.06 11.40
N ARG A 193 23.96 13.61 11.47
CA ARG A 193 25.13 14.46 11.23
C ARG A 193 25.26 14.89 9.77
N LEU A 194 24.95 14.00 8.81
CA LEU A 194 24.95 14.30 7.37
C LEU A 194 23.93 15.39 7.01
N VAL A 195 22.72 15.31 7.54
CA VAL A 195 21.67 16.32 7.30
C VAL A 195 22.16 17.71 7.74
N ARG A 196 22.87 17.83 8.85
CA ARG A 196 23.42 19.11 9.34
C ARG A 196 24.54 19.65 8.45
N LEU A 197 25.42 18.81 7.94
CA LEU A 197 26.46 19.22 6.99
C LEU A 197 25.86 19.85 5.74
N HIS A 198 24.81 19.24 5.19
CA HIS A 198 24.11 19.76 4.01
C HIS A 198 23.31 21.05 4.29
N ALA A 199 22.82 21.24 5.50
CA ALA A 199 22.13 22.48 5.90
C ALA A 199 23.13 23.64 6.09
N ALA A 200 24.32 23.38 6.59
CA ALA A 200 25.40 24.37 6.79
C ALA A 200 26.08 24.82 5.48
N THR A 201 25.99 24.02 4.41
CA THR A 201 26.59 24.33 3.10
C THR A 201 25.67 25.14 2.17
N ARG A 202 24.47 25.51 2.64
CA ARG A 202 23.47 26.28 1.89
C ARG A 202 23.32 27.74 2.37
N ILE A 203 24.32 28.28 3.10
CA ILE A 203 24.41 29.69 3.48
C ILE A 203 25.53 30.36 2.60
#